data_236629b36264517d7c505bca5ed30dc9
#
_entry.id   236629b36264517d7c505bca5ed30dc9
#
_cell.length_a   1.000
_cell.length_b   1.000
_cell.length_c   1.000
_cell.angle_alpha   90.00
_cell.angle_beta   90.00
_cell.angle_gamma   90.00
#
_symmetry.space_group_name_H-M   'P 1'
#
loop_
_entity.id
_entity.type
_entity.pdbx_description
1 polymer ?
#
loop_
_entity_poly.entity_id
_entity_poly.type
_entity_poly.pdbx_seq_one_letter_code
_entity_poly.pdbx_strand_id
1 'polypeptide(L)'
;METPKISLLGKTLYEIQQITANLGMPKFAAKQIASWLYDKKVDSIDEMTNLSLKHREALKESYEVGAFAPVEAMRSVDGTVKYLFRTPTNDYVEAVYIPDNDRATLCVSSQVGCKMNCKFCMTGKQGFTANLTANQILNQIYSIPERNTLTNLVFMGMGEPFDNLDEVLKVLEILTSDYGYKWSPKRITVSSVGLKKGLERFLNESDCHLAISMHSPLPSQRRELMPAEKAFSIEEIVEILSRYDFTKQRRLSFEYIMFKGVNDSLVYAKEIVRLLRGIECRMNLIRFHAIPNVDLEGTGMEHIVAFRDYLTQHGVFATIRASRGEDIFAACGMLSTAKQQEEKKK
;
A
#
# COMPACT_ATOMS: atom_id res chain seq x y z
N MET A 1 33.74 -13.20 6.90
CA MET A 1 32.51 -12.37 6.60
C MET A 1 31.47 -12.80 7.59
N GLU A 2 30.94 -11.87 8.37
CA GLU A 2 29.82 -12.19 9.29
C GLU A 2 28.60 -12.59 8.47
N THR A 3 27.94 -13.65 8.91
CA THR A 3 26.66 -14.08 8.30
C THR A 3 25.61 -12.99 8.52
N PRO A 4 24.88 -12.54 7.50
CA PRO A 4 23.86 -11.50 7.68
C PRO A 4 22.81 -11.97 8.69
N LYS A 5 22.49 -11.11 9.65
CA LYS A 5 21.50 -11.40 10.68
C LYS A 5 20.09 -11.36 10.13
N ILE A 6 19.22 -12.14 10.74
CA ILE A 6 17.80 -12.21 10.36
C ILE A 6 17.02 -11.11 11.09
N SER A 7 16.23 -10.34 10.34
CA SER A 7 15.36 -9.30 10.90
C SER A 7 14.21 -9.89 11.72
N LEU A 8 14.02 -9.40 12.94
CA LEU A 8 12.86 -9.71 13.78
C LEU A 8 11.63 -8.86 13.39
N LEU A 9 11.82 -7.63 12.97
CA LEU A 9 10.76 -6.79 12.44
C LEU A 9 10.14 -7.48 11.22
N GLY A 10 8.81 -7.56 11.17
CA GLY A 10 8.08 -8.28 10.13
C GLY A 10 7.82 -9.76 10.45
N LYS A 11 8.23 -10.26 11.61
CA LYS A 11 7.88 -11.60 12.06
C LYS A 11 6.53 -11.60 12.78
N THR A 12 5.64 -12.53 12.43
CA THR A 12 4.40 -12.77 13.17
C THR A 12 4.69 -13.31 14.56
N LEU A 13 3.71 -13.25 15.46
CA LEU A 13 3.87 -13.86 16.79
C LEU A 13 4.22 -15.35 16.70
N TYR A 14 3.64 -16.07 15.75
CA TYR A 14 3.94 -17.47 15.51
C TYR A 14 5.41 -17.68 15.12
N GLU A 15 5.93 -16.88 14.19
CA GLU A 15 7.35 -16.94 13.79
C GLU A 15 8.28 -16.60 14.96
N ILE A 16 7.93 -15.59 15.77
CA ILE A 16 8.72 -15.25 16.98
C ILE A 16 8.67 -16.38 17.99
N GLN A 17 7.54 -17.10 18.14
CA GLN A 17 7.44 -18.29 19.00
C GLN A 17 8.36 -19.41 18.53
N GLN A 18 8.48 -19.65 17.23
CA GLN A 18 9.43 -20.63 16.68
C GLN A 18 10.89 -20.21 16.98
N ILE A 19 11.22 -18.94 16.79
CA ILE A 19 12.55 -18.40 17.11
C ILE A 19 12.87 -18.61 18.60
N THR A 20 11.98 -18.21 19.50
CA THR A 20 12.21 -18.33 20.95
C THR A 20 12.29 -19.78 21.40
N ALA A 21 11.50 -20.68 20.81
CA ALA A 21 11.57 -22.11 21.10
C ALA A 21 12.91 -22.73 20.68
N ASN A 22 13.40 -22.39 19.49
CA ASN A 22 14.70 -22.85 18.98
C ASN A 22 15.89 -22.36 19.85
N LEU A 23 15.74 -21.19 20.48
CA LEU A 23 16.72 -20.62 21.39
C LEU A 23 16.55 -21.09 22.85
N GLY A 24 15.63 -22.01 23.13
CA GLY A 24 15.37 -22.52 24.49
C GLY A 24 14.82 -21.45 25.44
N MET A 25 14.16 -20.43 24.92
CA MET A 25 13.57 -19.36 25.73
C MET A 25 12.19 -19.76 26.29
N PRO A 26 11.75 -19.14 27.41
CA PRO A 26 10.41 -19.38 27.94
C PRO A 26 9.30 -18.98 26.95
N LYS A 27 8.17 -19.67 26.94
CA LYS A 27 7.04 -19.44 26.03
C LYS A 27 6.55 -17.98 25.99
N PHE A 28 6.63 -17.27 27.13
CA PHE A 28 6.21 -15.87 27.22
C PHE A 28 7.19 -14.89 26.53
N ALA A 29 8.44 -15.30 26.29
CA ALA A 29 9.44 -14.44 25.67
C ALA A 29 9.02 -13.94 24.26
N ALA A 30 8.30 -14.74 23.50
CA ALA A 30 7.79 -14.35 22.19
C ALA A 30 6.86 -13.12 22.25
N LYS A 31 5.94 -13.10 23.23
CA LYS A 31 5.07 -11.93 23.45
C LYS A 31 5.84 -10.70 23.91
N GLN A 32 6.88 -10.90 24.73
CA GLN A 32 7.73 -9.81 25.16
C GLN A 32 8.49 -9.20 23.97
N ILE A 33 9.08 -10.02 23.09
CA ILE A 33 9.77 -9.58 21.88
C ILE A 33 8.79 -8.83 20.96
N ALA A 34 7.60 -9.40 20.71
CA ALA A 34 6.58 -8.75 19.90
C ALA A 34 6.19 -7.36 20.44
N SER A 35 6.00 -7.24 21.78
CA SER A 35 5.70 -5.94 22.41
C SER A 35 6.85 -4.95 22.25
N TRP A 36 8.10 -5.38 22.36
CA TRP A 36 9.25 -4.51 22.12
C TRP A 36 9.33 -4.02 20.68
N LEU A 37 9.07 -4.92 19.71
CA LEU A 37 9.10 -4.59 18.29
C LEU A 37 7.94 -3.66 17.89
N TYR A 38 6.69 -4.01 18.22
CA TYR A 38 5.52 -3.42 17.60
C TYR A 38 4.82 -2.35 18.45
N ASP A 39 4.93 -2.44 19.77
CA ASP A 39 4.34 -1.47 20.70
C ASP A 39 5.36 -0.39 21.09
N LYS A 40 6.54 -0.81 21.56
CA LYS A 40 7.60 0.10 22.00
C LYS A 40 8.49 0.62 20.87
N LYS A 41 8.59 -0.14 19.77
CA LYS A 41 9.35 0.21 18.56
C LYS A 41 10.83 0.50 18.83
N VAL A 42 11.51 -0.45 19.43
CA VAL A 42 12.92 -0.34 19.81
C VAL A 42 13.86 -0.51 18.62
N ASP A 43 14.99 0.17 18.63
CA ASP A 43 15.97 0.09 17.56
C ASP A 43 17.03 -1.01 17.82
N SER A 44 17.12 -1.54 19.05
CA SER A 44 18.09 -2.57 19.43
C SER A 44 17.49 -3.66 20.32
N ILE A 45 18.00 -4.91 20.18
CA ILE A 45 17.69 -6.03 21.08
C ILE A 45 18.13 -5.72 22.52
N ASP A 46 19.15 -4.89 22.71
CA ASP A 46 19.64 -4.52 24.04
C ASP A 46 18.62 -3.73 24.85
N GLU A 47 17.68 -3.03 24.19
CA GLU A 47 16.59 -2.31 24.84
C GLU A 47 15.51 -3.24 25.41
N MET A 48 15.47 -4.52 25.01
CA MET A 48 14.48 -5.52 25.47
C MET A 48 14.75 -5.99 26.90
N THR A 49 14.73 -5.04 27.85
CA THR A 49 15.25 -5.21 29.23
C THR A 49 14.49 -6.22 30.09
N ASN A 50 13.29 -6.63 29.73
CA ASN A 50 12.56 -7.72 30.39
C ASN A 50 12.95 -9.13 29.88
N LEU A 51 13.83 -9.22 28.90
CA LEU A 51 14.55 -10.44 28.55
C LEU A 51 15.85 -10.53 29.37
N SER A 52 16.21 -11.72 29.83
CA SER A 52 17.52 -11.90 30.50
C SER A 52 18.68 -11.56 29.55
N LEU A 53 19.80 -11.13 30.13
CA LEU A 53 21.02 -10.85 29.34
C LEU A 53 21.39 -12.03 28.44
N LYS A 54 21.37 -13.25 29.01
CA LYS A 54 21.65 -14.50 28.27
C LYS A 54 20.75 -14.64 27.03
N HIS A 55 19.45 -14.32 27.13
CA HIS A 55 18.52 -14.45 26.02
C HIS A 55 18.72 -13.35 24.98
N ARG A 56 19.07 -12.13 25.39
CA ARG A 56 19.42 -11.04 24.47
C ARG A 56 20.70 -11.36 23.68
N GLU A 57 21.71 -11.90 24.32
CA GLU A 57 22.95 -12.32 23.64
C GLU A 57 22.67 -13.45 22.64
N ALA A 58 21.91 -14.49 23.04
CA ALA A 58 21.51 -15.57 22.13
C ALA A 58 20.72 -15.08 20.91
N LEU A 59 19.83 -14.09 21.10
CA LEU A 59 19.15 -13.45 19.96
C LEU A 59 20.11 -12.72 19.05
N LYS A 60 21.03 -11.92 19.61
CA LYS A 60 21.98 -11.10 18.84
C LYS A 60 22.96 -11.91 18.01
N GLU A 61 23.19 -13.18 18.32
CA GLU A 61 24.05 -14.06 17.51
C GLU A 61 23.51 -14.22 16.07
N SER A 62 22.19 -14.35 15.91
CA SER A 62 21.57 -14.66 14.62
C SER A 62 20.52 -13.64 14.16
N TYR A 63 20.07 -12.76 15.05
CA TYR A 63 18.98 -11.84 14.78
C TYR A 63 19.34 -10.39 15.10
N GLU A 64 18.62 -9.49 14.47
CA GLU A 64 18.62 -8.06 14.75
C GLU A 64 17.18 -7.53 14.69
N VAL A 65 16.94 -6.30 15.16
CA VAL A 65 15.62 -5.66 14.96
C VAL A 65 15.32 -5.55 13.48
N GLY A 66 16.31 -5.15 12.68
CA GLY A 66 16.19 -5.09 11.22
C GLY A 66 15.45 -3.86 10.72
N ALA A 67 15.47 -2.77 11.49
CA ALA A 67 14.99 -1.47 11.05
C ALA A 67 16.13 -0.69 10.37
N PHE A 68 15.81 0.05 9.31
CA PHE A 68 16.76 0.88 8.57
C PHE A 68 16.12 2.23 8.20
N ALA A 69 16.86 3.30 8.42
CA ALA A 69 16.41 4.66 8.16
C ALA A 69 16.22 4.92 6.65
N PRO A 70 15.33 5.85 6.26
CA PRO A 70 15.28 6.33 4.90
C PRO A 70 16.60 7.01 4.53
N VAL A 71 17.04 6.85 3.29
CA VAL A 71 18.27 7.46 2.77
C VAL A 71 18.06 8.90 2.32
N GLU A 72 16.81 9.25 2.03
CA GLU A 72 16.41 10.60 1.61
C GLU A 72 14.98 10.91 2.06
N ALA A 73 14.70 12.18 2.35
CA ALA A 73 13.37 12.69 2.64
C ALA A 73 13.16 14.02 1.90
N MET A 74 12.15 14.05 1.03
CA MET A 74 11.76 15.26 0.28
C MET A 74 10.44 15.80 0.85
N ARG A 75 10.41 17.09 1.19
CA ARG A 75 9.22 17.74 1.77
C ARG A 75 8.56 18.67 0.76
N SER A 76 7.26 18.46 0.55
CA SER A 76 6.39 19.31 -0.25
C SER A 76 5.98 20.57 0.51
N VAL A 77 5.55 21.60 -0.23
CA VAL A 77 4.97 22.83 0.30
C VAL A 77 3.66 22.58 1.07
N ASP A 78 2.96 21.51 0.79
CA ASP A 78 1.71 21.11 1.46
C ASP A 78 1.93 20.24 2.72
N GLY A 79 3.19 20.06 3.13
CA GLY A 79 3.58 19.26 4.28
C GLY A 79 3.75 17.77 4.01
N THR A 80 3.41 17.28 2.81
CA THR A 80 3.67 15.89 2.40
C THR A 80 5.17 15.62 2.40
N VAL A 81 5.57 14.43 2.86
CA VAL A 81 6.98 14.01 2.85
C VAL A 81 7.12 12.69 2.11
N LYS A 82 7.97 12.68 1.08
CA LYS A 82 8.35 11.48 0.36
C LYS A 82 9.68 10.96 0.91
N TYR A 83 9.67 9.73 1.39
CA TYR A 83 10.81 9.02 1.92
C TYR A 83 11.33 8.01 0.90
N LEU A 84 12.64 7.99 0.70
CA LEU A 84 13.34 7.00 -0.11
C LEU A 84 14.06 6.01 0.83
N PHE A 85 13.76 4.73 0.68
CA PHE A 85 14.43 3.66 1.40
C PHE A 85 15.31 2.84 0.45
N ARG A 86 16.47 2.42 0.95
CA ARG A 86 17.34 1.47 0.28
C ARG A 86 17.16 0.10 0.92
N THR A 87 16.79 -0.89 0.12
CA THR A 87 16.61 -2.25 0.62
C THR A 87 17.95 -2.96 0.87
N PRO A 88 17.99 -4.04 1.66
CA PRO A 88 19.21 -4.85 1.82
C PRO A 88 19.76 -5.40 0.50
N THR A 89 18.94 -5.59 -0.52
CA THR A 89 19.36 -5.99 -1.87
C THR A 89 19.84 -4.82 -2.74
N ASN A 90 19.99 -3.64 -2.12
CA ASN A 90 20.45 -2.44 -2.78
C ASN A 90 19.47 -1.84 -3.81
N ASP A 91 18.18 -2.18 -3.71
CA ASP A 91 17.12 -1.58 -4.48
C ASP A 91 16.51 -0.39 -3.70
N TYR A 92 15.68 0.40 -4.37
CA TYR A 92 15.05 1.56 -3.76
C TYR A 92 13.54 1.47 -3.79
N VAL A 93 12.88 1.94 -2.73
CA VAL A 93 11.43 2.10 -2.67
C VAL A 93 11.06 3.44 -2.04
N GLU A 94 9.93 3.99 -2.43
CA GLU A 94 9.40 5.24 -1.90
C GLU A 94 8.18 4.99 -1.02
N ALA A 95 8.05 5.76 0.07
CA ALA A 95 6.84 5.87 0.86
C ALA A 95 6.48 7.35 1.01
N VAL A 96 5.19 7.66 1.21
CA VAL A 96 4.72 9.04 1.28
C VAL A 96 3.90 9.27 2.53
N TYR A 97 4.38 10.14 3.41
CA TYR A 97 3.64 10.67 4.55
C TYR A 97 2.77 11.84 4.10
N ILE A 98 1.48 11.78 4.38
CA ILE A 98 0.47 12.75 3.96
C ILE A 98 -0.27 13.26 5.21
N PRO A 99 0.08 14.47 5.71
CA PRO A 99 -0.68 15.12 6.77
C PRO A 99 -1.98 15.74 6.23
N ASP A 100 -3.07 15.65 6.97
CA ASP A 100 -4.35 16.27 6.62
C ASP A 100 -5.21 16.50 7.86
N ASN A 101 -5.18 17.71 8.43
CA ASN A 101 -5.86 18.07 9.68
C ASN A 101 -5.60 17.03 10.78
N ASP A 102 -6.66 16.31 11.22
CA ASP A 102 -6.58 15.27 12.26
C ASP A 102 -6.11 13.91 11.73
N ARG A 103 -5.72 13.82 10.45
CA ARG A 103 -5.29 12.58 9.80
C ARG A 103 -3.83 12.67 9.39
N ALA A 104 -3.12 11.59 9.66
CA ALA A 104 -1.77 11.36 9.17
C ALA A 104 -1.76 10.01 8.44
N THR A 105 -1.72 10.03 7.12
CA THR A 105 -1.74 8.83 6.28
C THR A 105 -0.34 8.53 5.77
N LEU A 106 0.08 7.28 5.87
CA LEU A 106 1.26 6.81 5.16
C LEU A 106 0.84 5.96 3.96
N CYS A 107 1.35 6.32 2.79
CA CYS A 107 1.27 5.52 1.57
C CYS A 107 2.52 4.67 1.47
N VAL A 108 2.35 3.34 1.50
CA VAL A 108 3.46 2.38 1.48
C VAL A 108 3.52 1.62 0.17
N SER A 109 4.73 1.19 -0.16
CA SER A 109 5.04 0.34 -1.32
C SER A 109 5.08 -1.13 -0.91
N SER A 110 4.67 -2.01 -1.83
CA SER A 110 4.70 -3.48 -1.66
C SER A 110 5.71 -4.18 -2.56
N GLN A 111 6.25 -3.50 -3.57
CA GLN A 111 7.24 -4.04 -4.52
C GLN A 111 8.25 -2.96 -4.91
N VAL A 112 9.39 -3.38 -5.40
CA VAL A 112 10.33 -2.54 -6.16
C VAL A 112 9.90 -2.59 -7.62
N GLY A 113 9.28 -1.49 -8.11
CA GLY A 113 8.64 -1.48 -9.42
C GLY A 113 7.31 -2.24 -9.46
N CYS A 114 6.76 -2.49 -10.66
CA CYS A 114 5.45 -3.15 -10.80
C CYS A 114 5.34 -3.86 -12.15
N LYS A 115 4.74 -5.07 -12.16
CA LYS A 115 4.50 -5.85 -13.38
C LYS A 115 3.29 -5.37 -14.18
N MET A 116 2.39 -4.59 -13.57
CA MET A 116 1.08 -4.30 -14.16
C MET A 116 1.15 -3.37 -15.37
N ASN A 117 2.24 -2.60 -15.52
CA ASN A 117 2.51 -1.71 -16.65
C ASN A 117 1.32 -0.79 -17.02
N CYS A 118 0.63 -0.24 -16.03
CA CYS A 118 -0.43 0.74 -16.24
C CYS A 118 0.10 1.96 -16.97
N LYS A 119 -0.61 2.43 -18.02
CA LYS A 119 -0.16 3.50 -18.94
C LYS A 119 0.15 4.82 -18.21
N PHE A 120 -0.56 5.09 -17.14
CA PHE A 120 -0.53 6.33 -16.36
C PHE A 120 0.37 6.27 -15.10
N CYS A 121 1.15 5.21 -14.90
CA CYS A 121 1.87 4.97 -13.65
C CYS A 121 3.38 4.87 -13.89
N MET A 122 4.15 5.74 -13.23
CA MET A 122 5.61 5.74 -13.29
C MET A 122 6.22 4.43 -12.80
N THR A 123 5.69 3.87 -11.71
CA THR A 123 6.13 2.58 -11.17
C THR A 123 5.93 1.44 -12.18
N GLY A 124 4.81 1.46 -12.91
CA GLY A 124 4.57 0.49 -13.99
C GLY A 124 5.54 0.65 -15.17
N LYS A 125 5.90 1.89 -15.50
CA LYS A 125 6.91 2.18 -16.55
C LYS A 125 8.32 1.77 -16.15
N GLN A 126 8.64 1.85 -14.87
CA GLN A 126 9.92 1.38 -14.34
C GLN A 126 10.12 -0.14 -14.51
N GLY A 127 9.03 -0.91 -14.60
CA GLY A 127 9.06 -2.36 -14.58
C GLY A 127 9.21 -2.93 -13.17
N PHE A 128 9.24 -4.27 -13.07
CA PHE A 128 9.31 -5.01 -11.80
C PHE A 128 10.74 -5.47 -11.53
N THR A 129 11.19 -5.31 -10.28
CA THR A 129 12.48 -5.82 -9.81
C THR A 129 12.29 -6.92 -8.76
N ALA A 130 11.55 -6.63 -7.66
CA ALA A 130 11.40 -7.57 -6.54
C ALA A 130 10.13 -7.32 -5.73
N ASN A 131 9.65 -8.36 -5.06
CA ASN A 131 8.69 -8.24 -3.98
C ASN A 131 9.37 -7.74 -2.71
N LEU A 132 8.72 -6.86 -1.96
CA LEU A 132 9.17 -6.48 -0.62
C LEU A 132 8.75 -7.54 0.39
N THR A 133 9.65 -7.85 1.32
CA THR A 133 9.32 -8.68 2.48
C THR A 133 8.46 -7.91 3.49
N ALA A 134 7.79 -8.61 4.40
CA ALA A 134 7.04 -7.97 5.49
C ALA A 134 7.91 -7.01 6.31
N ASN A 135 9.19 -7.34 6.55
CA ASN A 135 10.15 -6.44 7.16
C ASN A 135 10.28 -5.13 6.37
N GLN A 136 10.53 -5.20 5.07
CA GLN A 136 10.74 -4.03 4.21
C GLN A 136 9.48 -3.16 4.09
N ILE A 137 8.29 -3.78 4.10
CA ILE A 137 7.01 -3.04 4.10
C ILE A 137 6.81 -2.36 5.45
N LEU A 138 6.95 -3.08 6.58
CA LEU A 138 6.81 -2.51 7.92
C LEU A 138 7.86 -1.47 8.24
N ASN A 139 9.08 -1.61 7.69
CA ASN A 139 10.14 -0.63 7.88
C ASN A 139 9.75 0.77 7.39
N GLN A 140 8.94 0.88 6.34
CA GLN A 140 8.42 2.17 5.86
C GLN A 140 7.54 2.87 6.91
N ILE A 141 6.89 2.10 7.80
CA ILE A 141 6.09 2.62 8.92
C ILE A 141 6.99 2.87 10.14
N TYR A 142 7.91 1.96 10.40
CA TYR A 142 8.72 1.91 11.61
C TYR A 142 9.76 3.01 11.69
N SER A 143 10.38 3.35 10.55
CA SER A 143 11.61 4.15 10.49
C SER A 143 11.41 5.62 10.09
N ILE A 144 10.16 6.08 9.94
CA ILE A 144 9.89 7.49 9.69
C ILE A 144 9.70 8.27 11.01
N PRO A 145 10.07 9.56 11.06
CA PRO A 145 9.91 10.39 12.27
C PRO A 145 8.46 10.44 12.77
N GLU A 146 7.49 10.43 11.85
CA GLU A 146 6.06 10.56 12.13
C GLU A 146 5.38 9.24 12.55
N ARG A 147 6.14 8.15 12.75
CA ARG A 147 5.62 6.79 13.07
C ARG A 147 4.58 6.72 14.20
N ASN A 148 4.65 7.65 15.16
CA ASN A 148 3.74 7.66 16.30
C ASN A 148 2.49 8.53 16.09
N THR A 149 2.45 9.34 15.05
CA THR A 149 1.30 10.19 14.69
C THR A 149 0.42 9.61 13.61
N LEU A 150 0.83 8.49 13.02
CA LEU A 150 0.08 7.85 11.93
C LEU A 150 -1.30 7.41 12.38
N THR A 151 -2.32 7.81 11.62
CA THR A 151 -3.71 7.43 11.84
C THR A 151 -4.22 6.44 10.80
N ASN A 152 -3.66 6.46 9.59
CA ASN A 152 -4.10 5.67 8.46
C ASN A 152 -2.92 5.13 7.63
N LEU A 153 -3.15 4.00 6.97
CA LEU A 153 -2.21 3.39 6.03
C LEU A 153 -2.91 3.08 4.72
N VAL A 154 -2.24 3.34 3.61
CA VAL A 154 -2.73 2.94 2.28
C VAL A 154 -1.64 2.23 1.49
N PHE A 155 -1.96 1.08 0.93
CA PHE A 155 -1.10 0.37 -0.01
C PHE A 155 -1.39 0.87 -1.42
N MET A 156 -0.90 2.07 -1.72
CA MET A 156 -1.09 2.78 -3.00
C MET A 156 0.24 3.35 -3.52
N GLY A 157 1.36 2.87 -2.97
CA GLY A 157 2.70 3.20 -3.40
C GLY A 157 3.16 2.35 -4.58
N MET A 158 4.43 1.98 -4.58
CA MET A 158 5.02 1.16 -5.65
C MET A 158 4.58 -0.30 -5.51
N GLY A 159 4.19 -0.91 -6.66
CA GLY A 159 3.84 -2.32 -6.75
C GLY A 159 2.33 -2.60 -6.75
N GLU A 160 2.01 -3.88 -7.01
CA GLU A 160 0.66 -4.44 -6.92
C GLU A 160 0.58 -5.32 -5.66
N PRO A 161 -0.18 -4.92 -4.63
CA PRO A 161 -0.24 -5.66 -3.37
C PRO A 161 -0.71 -7.11 -3.53
N PHE A 162 -1.60 -7.39 -4.49
CA PHE A 162 -2.10 -8.75 -4.71
C PHE A 162 -1.12 -9.65 -5.47
N ASP A 163 -0.10 -9.09 -6.11
CA ASP A 163 1.04 -9.86 -6.65
C ASP A 163 2.09 -10.21 -5.58
N ASN A 164 2.00 -9.56 -4.40
CA ASN A 164 2.83 -9.82 -3.21
C ASN A 164 1.97 -10.11 -1.96
N LEU A 165 0.86 -10.82 -2.13
CA LEU A 165 -0.19 -10.89 -1.12
C LEU A 165 0.24 -11.58 0.17
N ASP A 166 1.11 -12.58 0.13
CA ASP A 166 1.55 -13.29 1.34
C ASP A 166 2.26 -12.35 2.32
N GLU A 167 3.18 -11.52 1.82
CA GLU A 167 3.88 -10.55 2.65
C GLU A 167 2.95 -9.39 3.08
N VAL A 168 2.03 -8.98 2.21
CA VAL A 168 1.02 -7.96 2.56
C VAL A 168 0.10 -8.47 3.66
N LEU A 169 -0.46 -9.68 3.56
CA LEU A 169 -1.33 -10.26 4.59
C LEU A 169 -0.60 -10.41 5.93
N LYS A 170 0.67 -10.82 5.91
CA LYS A 170 1.51 -10.87 7.11
C LYS A 170 1.66 -9.48 7.75
N VAL A 171 1.87 -8.44 6.98
CA VAL A 171 1.91 -7.05 7.47
C VAL A 171 0.56 -6.64 8.06
N LEU A 172 -0.55 -6.96 7.39
CA LEU A 172 -1.89 -6.64 7.88
C LEU A 172 -2.19 -7.37 9.21
N GLU A 173 -1.80 -8.64 9.34
CA GLU A 173 -1.89 -9.38 10.60
C GLU A 173 -1.14 -8.65 11.73
N ILE A 174 0.12 -8.27 11.51
CA ILE A 174 0.94 -7.57 12.50
C ILE A 174 0.32 -6.22 12.87
N LEU A 175 -0.19 -5.47 11.89
CA LEU A 175 -0.78 -4.16 12.13
C LEU A 175 -2.09 -4.23 12.91
N THR A 176 -2.91 -5.27 12.72
CA THR A 176 -4.25 -5.36 13.30
C THR A 176 -4.34 -6.22 14.53
N SER A 177 -3.35 -7.10 14.80
CA SER A 177 -3.36 -8.02 15.94
C SER A 177 -3.07 -7.34 17.27
N ASP A 178 -3.57 -7.94 18.35
CA ASP A 178 -3.35 -7.50 19.74
C ASP A 178 -1.88 -7.54 20.17
N TYR A 179 -1.08 -8.42 19.56
CA TYR A 179 0.36 -8.51 19.81
C TYR A 179 1.18 -7.51 19.00
N GLY A 180 0.56 -6.91 17.97
CA GLY A 180 1.20 -6.00 17.02
C GLY A 180 0.85 -4.52 17.31
N TYR A 181 0.51 -3.77 16.26
CA TYR A 181 0.19 -2.34 16.36
C TYR A 181 -1.21 -2.06 16.90
N LYS A 182 -2.09 -3.05 16.98
CA LYS A 182 -3.48 -2.94 17.46
C LYS A 182 -4.32 -1.92 16.69
N TRP A 183 -4.00 -1.71 15.41
CA TRP A 183 -4.76 -0.80 14.58
C TRP A 183 -6.10 -1.40 14.18
N SER A 184 -7.13 -0.58 14.16
CA SER A 184 -8.39 -1.01 13.55
C SER A 184 -8.17 -1.27 12.05
N PRO A 185 -8.69 -2.37 11.50
CA PRO A 185 -8.67 -2.64 10.06
C PRO A 185 -9.23 -1.48 9.23
N LYS A 186 -10.13 -0.67 9.79
CA LYS A 186 -10.72 0.53 9.16
C LYS A 186 -9.70 1.64 8.89
N ARG A 187 -8.52 1.58 9.49
CA ARG A 187 -7.43 2.54 9.26
C ARG A 187 -6.56 2.16 8.07
N ILE A 188 -6.75 0.96 7.51
CA ILE A 188 -5.88 0.41 6.47
C ILE A 188 -6.68 0.17 5.20
N THR A 189 -6.19 0.68 4.07
CA THR A 189 -6.77 0.43 2.74
C THR A 189 -5.73 -0.24 1.87
N VAL A 190 -6.09 -1.38 1.28
CA VAL A 190 -5.27 -2.05 0.27
C VAL A 190 -5.90 -1.79 -1.10
N SER A 191 -5.11 -1.22 -2.01
CA SER A 191 -5.53 -0.95 -3.39
C SER A 191 -4.95 -1.99 -4.33
N SER A 192 -5.75 -2.45 -5.28
CA SER A 192 -5.33 -3.44 -6.28
C SER A 192 -5.98 -3.19 -7.63
N VAL A 193 -5.32 -3.67 -8.69
CA VAL A 193 -5.92 -3.78 -10.02
C VAL A 193 -6.98 -4.89 -10.10
N GLY A 194 -7.07 -5.74 -9.06
CA GLY A 194 -8.08 -6.79 -8.92
C GLY A 194 -7.63 -8.18 -9.42
N LEU A 195 -6.38 -8.58 -9.18
CA LEU A 195 -5.93 -9.93 -9.53
C LEU A 195 -6.78 -10.99 -8.83
N LYS A 196 -7.42 -11.91 -9.58
CA LYS A 196 -8.45 -12.84 -9.11
C LYS A 196 -8.06 -13.58 -7.84
N LYS A 197 -6.96 -14.36 -7.87
CA LYS A 197 -6.52 -15.13 -6.70
C LYS A 197 -6.22 -14.26 -5.48
N GLY A 198 -5.62 -13.08 -5.71
CA GLY A 198 -5.33 -12.13 -4.66
C GLY A 198 -6.60 -11.52 -4.07
N LEU A 199 -7.58 -11.18 -4.92
CA LEU A 199 -8.85 -10.61 -4.51
C LEU A 199 -9.63 -11.58 -3.60
N GLU A 200 -9.83 -12.82 -4.04
CA GLU A 200 -10.56 -13.83 -3.26
C GLU A 200 -9.88 -14.12 -1.91
N ARG A 201 -8.56 -14.25 -1.89
CA ARG A 201 -7.81 -14.45 -0.64
C ARG A 201 -7.91 -13.24 0.29
N PHE A 202 -7.70 -12.03 -0.23
CA PHE A 202 -7.79 -10.82 0.57
C PHE A 202 -9.18 -10.66 1.22
N LEU A 203 -10.24 -10.95 0.46
CA LEU A 203 -11.62 -10.87 0.94
C LEU A 203 -11.91 -11.89 2.06
N ASN A 204 -11.24 -13.02 2.07
CA ASN A 204 -11.41 -14.07 3.06
C ASN A 204 -10.45 -13.95 4.27
N GLU A 205 -9.25 -13.40 4.06
CA GLU A 205 -8.17 -13.44 5.05
C GLU A 205 -7.92 -12.07 5.73
N SER A 206 -8.61 -10.99 5.32
CA SER A 206 -8.42 -9.64 5.88
C SER A 206 -9.73 -8.87 6.03
N ASP A 207 -9.85 -8.08 7.10
CA ASP A 207 -10.96 -7.14 7.35
C ASP A 207 -10.61 -5.69 6.95
N CYS A 208 -9.44 -5.45 6.39
CA CYS A 208 -9.01 -4.13 5.94
C CYS A 208 -9.86 -3.64 4.75
N HIS A 209 -9.93 -2.32 4.56
CA HIS A 209 -10.64 -1.73 3.43
C HIS A 209 -9.99 -2.11 2.10
N LEU A 210 -10.84 -2.31 1.10
CA LEU A 210 -10.44 -2.64 -0.27
C LEU A 210 -10.68 -1.45 -1.19
N ALA A 211 -9.70 -1.14 -2.03
CA ALA A 211 -9.83 -0.21 -3.14
C ALA A 211 -9.50 -0.93 -4.45
N ILE A 212 -10.38 -0.84 -5.45
CA ILE A 212 -10.16 -1.40 -6.78
C ILE A 212 -9.85 -0.30 -7.78
N SER A 213 -8.73 -0.40 -8.44
CA SER A 213 -8.36 0.47 -9.57
C SER A 213 -9.26 0.17 -10.76
N MET A 214 -10.31 0.98 -10.96
CA MET A 214 -11.24 0.84 -12.07
C MET A 214 -10.73 1.58 -13.32
N HIS A 215 -10.60 2.88 -13.25
CA HIS A 215 -10.15 3.83 -14.27
C HIS A 215 -10.90 3.79 -15.61
N SER A 216 -11.67 2.75 -15.87
CA SER A 216 -12.72 2.67 -16.90
C SER A 216 -13.71 1.55 -16.57
N PRO A 217 -15.02 1.76 -16.75
CA PRO A 217 -16.02 0.68 -16.66
C PRO A 217 -16.09 -0.17 -17.92
N LEU A 218 -15.43 0.25 -19.01
CA LEU A 218 -15.44 -0.44 -20.30
C LEU A 218 -14.18 -1.32 -20.42
N PRO A 219 -14.31 -2.65 -20.57
CA PRO A 219 -13.16 -3.58 -20.63
C PRO A 219 -12.15 -3.24 -21.73
N SER A 220 -12.63 -2.85 -22.93
CA SER A 220 -11.73 -2.49 -24.05
C SER A 220 -10.81 -1.32 -23.68
N GLN A 221 -11.37 -0.25 -23.12
CA GLN A 221 -10.60 0.93 -22.75
C GLN A 221 -9.77 0.69 -21.49
N ARG A 222 -10.32 -0.04 -20.49
CA ARG A 222 -9.55 -0.41 -19.29
C ARG A 222 -8.30 -1.20 -19.68
N ARG A 223 -8.38 -2.07 -20.69
CA ARG A 223 -7.24 -2.82 -21.23
C ARG A 223 -6.14 -1.93 -21.81
N GLU A 224 -6.51 -0.82 -22.45
CA GLU A 224 -5.54 0.14 -22.98
C GLU A 224 -4.83 0.92 -21.85
N LEU A 225 -5.54 1.24 -20.79
CA LEU A 225 -5.01 1.94 -19.61
C LEU A 225 -4.27 0.99 -18.67
N MET A 226 -4.79 -0.23 -18.49
CA MET A 226 -4.34 -1.23 -17.53
C MET A 226 -4.32 -2.62 -18.17
N PRO A 227 -3.15 -3.10 -18.63
CA PRO A 227 -3.05 -4.41 -19.28
C PRO A 227 -3.52 -5.62 -18.45
N ALA A 228 -3.59 -5.48 -17.12
CA ALA A 228 -4.13 -6.50 -16.20
C ALA A 228 -5.57 -6.92 -16.54
N GLU A 229 -6.36 -6.07 -17.20
CA GLU A 229 -7.71 -6.37 -17.71
C GLU A 229 -7.76 -7.60 -18.62
N LYS A 230 -6.66 -7.92 -19.29
CA LYS A 230 -6.56 -9.12 -20.14
C LYS A 230 -6.64 -10.42 -19.33
N ALA A 231 -6.16 -10.39 -18.10
CA ALA A 231 -6.12 -11.57 -17.23
C ALA A 231 -7.40 -11.70 -16.41
N PHE A 232 -8.02 -10.57 -16.03
CA PHE A 232 -9.22 -10.55 -15.21
C PHE A 232 -9.98 -9.23 -15.40
N SER A 233 -11.18 -9.33 -15.93
CA SER A 233 -11.96 -8.15 -16.35
C SER A 233 -12.60 -7.41 -15.17
N ILE A 234 -12.89 -6.12 -15.35
CA ILE A 234 -13.60 -5.33 -14.34
C ILE A 234 -15.00 -5.91 -14.04
N GLU A 235 -15.63 -6.53 -15.02
CA GLU A 235 -16.94 -7.18 -14.88
C GLU A 235 -16.84 -8.41 -13.96
N GLU A 236 -15.83 -9.27 -14.18
CA GLU A 236 -15.56 -10.42 -13.30
C GLU A 236 -15.16 -9.99 -11.87
N ILE A 237 -14.39 -8.90 -11.73
CA ILE A 237 -14.08 -8.32 -10.41
C ILE A 237 -15.37 -7.92 -9.71
N VAL A 238 -16.24 -7.17 -10.37
CA VAL A 238 -17.52 -6.69 -9.83
C VAL A 238 -18.43 -7.87 -9.49
N GLU A 239 -18.46 -8.92 -10.31
CA GLU A 239 -19.23 -10.14 -10.03
C GLU A 239 -18.76 -10.82 -8.73
N ILE A 240 -17.44 -10.94 -8.50
CA ILE A 240 -16.92 -11.47 -7.23
C ILE A 240 -17.33 -10.56 -6.07
N LEU A 241 -17.11 -9.24 -6.20
CA LEU A 241 -17.41 -8.27 -5.14
C LEU A 241 -18.89 -8.27 -4.77
N SER A 242 -19.80 -8.49 -5.71
CA SER A 242 -21.25 -8.55 -5.45
C SER A 242 -21.68 -9.66 -4.49
N ARG A 243 -20.82 -10.64 -4.24
CA ARG A 243 -21.06 -11.78 -3.33
C ARG A 243 -20.66 -11.48 -1.89
N TYR A 244 -20.04 -10.32 -1.60
CA TYR A 244 -19.54 -9.95 -0.28
C TYR A 244 -20.33 -8.78 0.31
N ASP A 245 -20.47 -8.80 1.65
CA ASP A 245 -21.13 -7.74 2.40
C ASP A 245 -20.12 -6.62 2.78
N PHE A 246 -20.30 -5.44 2.23
CA PHE A 246 -19.49 -4.25 2.53
C PHE A 246 -20.22 -3.22 3.42
N THR A 247 -21.42 -3.55 3.91
CA THR A 247 -22.23 -2.64 4.72
C THR A 247 -21.72 -2.46 6.14
N LYS A 248 -20.98 -3.43 6.66
CA LYS A 248 -20.59 -3.51 8.09
C LYS A 248 -19.21 -2.92 8.37
N GLN A 249 -18.20 -3.73 8.24
CA GLN A 249 -16.85 -3.44 8.74
C GLN A 249 -15.91 -2.98 7.62
N ARG A 250 -15.89 -3.73 6.54
CA ARG A 250 -15.06 -3.46 5.37
C ARG A 250 -15.72 -2.43 4.48
N ARG A 251 -14.94 -1.44 4.02
CA ARG A 251 -15.38 -0.51 2.99
C ARG A 251 -14.77 -0.93 1.66
N LEU A 252 -15.62 -0.91 0.62
CA LEU A 252 -15.20 -1.03 -0.77
C LEU A 252 -15.14 0.37 -1.40
N SER A 253 -14.04 0.67 -2.09
CA SER A 253 -13.94 1.83 -2.96
C SER A 253 -13.41 1.46 -4.33
N PHE A 254 -13.74 2.29 -5.33
CA PHE A 254 -13.15 2.23 -6.65
C PHE A 254 -12.35 3.50 -6.89
N GLU A 255 -11.13 3.35 -7.38
CA GLU A 255 -10.26 4.47 -7.73
C GLU A 255 -10.40 4.76 -9.23
N TYR A 256 -10.60 6.03 -9.58
CA TYR A 256 -10.90 6.46 -10.94
C TYR A 256 -10.10 7.72 -11.29
N ILE A 257 -8.97 7.55 -11.97
CA ILE A 257 -8.21 8.67 -12.52
C ILE A 257 -8.94 9.17 -13.77
N MET A 258 -9.19 10.46 -13.83
CA MET A 258 -9.91 11.07 -14.94
C MET A 258 -8.96 11.65 -15.98
N PHE A 259 -9.07 11.15 -17.21
CA PHE A 259 -8.28 11.56 -18.37
C PHE A 259 -9.17 12.29 -19.38
N LYS A 260 -8.76 13.48 -19.75
CA LYS A 260 -9.51 14.37 -20.68
C LYS A 260 -9.73 13.70 -22.03
N GLY A 261 -11.00 13.64 -22.44
CA GLY A 261 -11.41 13.04 -23.71
C GLY A 261 -11.27 11.52 -23.80
N VAL A 262 -10.87 10.85 -22.71
CA VAL A 262 -10.67 9.40 -22.67
C VAL A 262 -11.75 8.70 -21.86
N ASN A 263 -11.93 9.07 -20.60
CA ASN A 263 -12.86 8.41 -19.68
C ASN A 263 -13.70 9.40 -18.84
N ASP A 264 -13.74 10.67 -19.23
CA ASP A 264 -14.33 11.77 -18.45
C ASP A 264 -15.74 12.20 -18.89
N SER A 265 -16.29 11.59 -19.95
CA SER A 265 -17.65 11.92 -20.39
C SER A 265 -18.72 11.23 -19.52
N LEU A 266 -19.93 11.80 -19.50
CA LEU A 266 -21.07 11.23 -18.76
C LEU A 266 -21.49 9.83 -19.22
N VAL A 267 -21.07 9.39 -20.42
CA VAL A 267 -21.27 8.01 -20.87
C VAL A 267 -20.58 7.03 -19.90
N TYR A 268 -19.36 7.34 -19.48
CA TYR A 268 -18.63 6.51 -18.50
C TYR A 268 -19.31 6.54 -17.13
N ALA A 269 -19.79 7.70 -16.68
CA ALA A 269 -20.54 7.79 -15.42
C ALA A 269 -21.79 6.91 -15.43
N LYS A 270 -22.54 6.88 -16.54
CA LYS A 270 -23.71 6.00 -16.73
C LYS A 270 -23.32 4.53 -16.65
N GLU A 271 -22.26 4.14 -17.30
CA GLU A 271 -21.77 2.75 -17.27
C GLU A 271 -21.25 2.34 -15.87
N ILE A 272 -20.59 3.24 -15.13
CA ILE A 272 -20.22 3.00 -13.73
C ILE A 272 -21.48 2.73 -12.89
N VAL A 273 -22.51 3.57 -13.00
CA VAL A 273 -23.79 3.38 -12.27
C VAL A 273 -24.42 2.03 -12.63
N ARG A 274 -24.41 1.66 -13.92
CA ARG A 274 -24.94 0.37 -14.38
C ARG A 274 -24.15 -0.80 -13.81
N LEU A 275 -22.82 -0.73 -13.88
CA LEU A 275 -21.90 -1.80 -13.46
C LEU A 275 -21.93 -2.03 -11.95
N LEU A 276 -22.01 -0.96 -11.15
CA LEU A 276 -21.96 -1.02 -9.69
C LEU A 276 -23.35 -1.11 -9.03
N ARG A 277 -24.40 -1.33 -9.80
CA ARG A 277 -25.77 -1.43 -9.27
C ARG A 277 -25.89 -2.53 -8.22
N GLY A 278 -26.35 -2.19 -7.03
CA GLY A 278 -26.57 -3.12 -5.93
C GLY A 278 -25.31 -3.42 -5.09
N ILE A 279 -24.18 -2.79 -5.40
CA ILE A 279 -22.97 -2.91 -4.59
C ILE A 279 -22.81 -1.66 -3.73
N GLU A 280 -22.70 -1.84 -2.41
CA GLU A 280 -22.36 -0.73 -1.51
C GLU A 280 -20.88 -0.40 -1.63
N CYS A 281 -20.60 0.73 -2.29
CA CYS A 281 -19.23 1.16 -2.55
C CYS A 281 -19.11 2.69 -2.60
N ARG A 282 -17.87 3.17 -2.69
CA ARG A 282 -17.54 4.56 -2.95
C ARG A 282 -16.70 4.67 -4.20
N MET A 283 -16.77 5.82 -4.87
CA MET A 283 -15.90 6.16 -5.99
C MET A 283 -14.98 7.32 -5.59
N ASN A 284 -13.68 7.13 -5.72
CA ASN A 284 -12.69 8.18 -5.53
C ASN A 284 -12.23 8.68 -6.90
N LEU A 285 -12.64 9.88 -7.27
CA LEU A 285 -12.18 10.55 -8.49
C LEU A 285 -10.83 11.20 -8.23
N ILE A 286 -9.87 10.90 -9.08
CA ILE A 286 -8.47 11.34 -8.94
C ILE A 286 -8.13 12.19 -10.16
N ARG A 287 -7.61 13.40 -9.92
CA ARG A 287 -7.03 14.22 -10.98
C ARG A 287 -5.74 13.56 -11.47
N PHE A 288 -5.61 13.41 -12.78
CA PHE A 288 -4.38 12.92 -13.38
C PHE A 288 -3.27 13.98 -13.31
N HIS A 289 -2.08 13.55 -12.93
CA HIS A 289 -0.86 14.34 -12.99
C HIS A 289 -0.01 13.83 -14.13
N ALA A 290 0.39 14.72 -15.04
CA ALA A 290 1.20 14.36 -16.18
C ALA A 290 2.52 13.71 -15.75
N ILE A 291 2.85 12.60 -16.39
CA ILE A 291 4.11 11.88 -16.20
C ILE A 291 4.89 11.84 -17.51
N PRO A 292 6.23 11.77 -17.47
CA PRO A 292 7.05 11.76 -18.67
C PRO A 292 6.67 10.63 -19.64
N ASN A 293 6.71 10.94 -20.95
CA ASN A 293 6.50 9.97 -22.05
C ASN A 293 5.11 9.30 -22.05
N VAL A 294 4.09 10.00 -21.57
CA VAL A 294 2.69 9.55 -21.61
C VAL A 294 1.81 10.63 -22.18
N ASP A 295 1.16 10.29 -23.28
CA ASP A 295 0.21 11.17 -23.98
C ASP A 295 -1.19 11.00 -23.36
N LEU A 296 -1.36 11.54 -22.15
CA LEU A 296 -2.62 11.65 -21.41
C LEU A 296 -2.67 13.02 -20.75
N GLU A 297 -3.85 13.65 -20.77
CA GLU A 297 -4.12 14.91 -20.10
C GLU A 297 -5.11 14.72 -18.95
N GLY A 298 -4.97 15.51 -17.90
CA GLY A 298 -5.92 15.54 -16.80
C GLY A 298 -7.21 16.29 -17.19
N THR A 299 -8.34 15.78 -16.72
CA THR A 299 -9.64 16.42 -16.88
C THR A 299 -9.75 17.70 -16.04
N GLY A 300 -10.38 18.74 -16.57
CA GLY A 300 -10.64 19.99 -15.85
C GLY A 300 -11.62 19.78 -14.67
N MET A 301 -11.44 20.61 -13.63
CA MET A 301 -12.17 20.46 -12.37
C MET A 301 -13.69 20.53 -12.54
N GLU A 302 -14.21 21.36 -13.43
CA GLU A 302 -15.66 21.46 -13.71
C GLU A 302 -16.23 20.12 -14.18
N HIS A 303 -15.55 19.42 -15.08
CA HIS A 303 -15.95 18.10 -15.55
C HIS A 303 -15.86 17.05 -14.45
N ILE A 304 -14.83 17.09 -13.59
CA ILE A 304 -14.68 16.18 -12.45
C ILE A 304 -15.86 16.38 -11.48
N VAL A 305 -16.24 17.63 -11.20
CA VAL A 305 -17.36 17.96 -10.33
C VAL A 305 -18.66 17.46 -10.93
N ALA A 306 -18.94 17.72 -12.22
CA ALA A 306 -20.14 17.25 -12.90
C ALA A 306 -20.24 15.71 -12.90
N PHE A 307 -19.12 15.03 -13.12
CA PHE A 307 -19.03 13.57 -13.09
C PHE A 307 -19.31 13.02 -11.68
N ARG A 308 -18.73 13.62 -10.64
CA ARG A 308 -19.00 13.30 -9.22
C ARG A 308 -20.48 13.45 -8.89
N ASP A 309 -21.06 14.57 -9.26
CA ASP A 309 -22.45 14.89 -8.93
C ASP A 309 -23.41 13.93 -9.63
N TYR A 310 -23.14 13.60 -10.90
CA TYR A 310 -23.91 12.58 -11.62
C TYR A 310 -23.87 11.23 -10.90
N LEU A 311 -22.69 10.72 -10.54
CA LEU A 311 -22.54 9.45 -9.83
C LEU A 311 -23.30 9.45 -8.50
N THR A 312 -23.14 10.51 -7.71
CA THR A 312 -23.77 10.63 -6.39
C THR A 312 -25.30 10.69 -6.49
N GLN A 313 -25.84 11.44 -7.46
CA GLN A 313 -27.28 11.52 -7.72
C GLN A 313 -27.88 10.18 -8.16
N HIS A 314 -27.08 9.29 -8.75
CA HIS A 314 -27.51 7.98 -9.24
C HIS A 314 -27.09 6.82 -8.33
N GLY A 315 -26.76 7.10 -7.06
CA GLY A 315 -26.57 6.07 -6.02
C GLY A 315 -25.12 5.56 -5.86
N VAL A 316 -24.15 6.11 -6.59
CA VAL A 316 -22.73 5.83 -6.37
C VAL A 316 -22.08 7.01 -5.67
N PHE A 317 -21.88 6.93 -4.35
CA PHE A 317 -21.27 8.01 -3.58
C PHE A 317 -19.85 8.27 -4.07
N ALA A 318 -19.61 9.45 -4.64
CA ALA A 318 -18.34 9.82 -5.23
C ALA A 318 -17.68 11.01 -4.51
N THR A 319 -16.34 10.94 -4.36
CA THR A 319 -15.53 12.03 -3.80
C THR A 319 -14.40 12.39 -4.75
N ILE A 320 -13.98 13.66 -4.72
CA ILE A 320 -12.79 14.12 -5.45
C ILE A 320 -11.64 14.08 -4.48
N ARG A 321 -10.61 13.32 -4.82
CA ARG A 321 -9.44 13.16 -3.98
C ARG A 321 -8.51 14.37 -4.12
N ALA A 322 -8.12 14.98 -3.01
CA ALA A 322 -7.13 16.05 -3.02
C ALA A 322 -5.77 15.50 -3.48
N SER A 323 -5.13 16.22 -4.40
CA SER A 323 -3.74 15.95 -4.78
C SER A 323 -2.80 16.42 -3.67
N ARG A 324 -1.79 15.63 -3.35
CA ARG A 324 -0.79 15.94 -2.34
C ARG A 324 0.61 15.63 -2.87
N GLY A 325 1.60 16.46 -2.52
CA GLY A 325 2.99 16.25 -2.87
C GLY A 325 3.28 16.25 -4.37
N GLU A 326 2.52 17.00 -5.17
CA GLU A 326 2.69 17.06 -6.62
C GLU A 326 4.06 17.62 -7.00
N ASP A 327 4.51 18.66 -6.30
CA ASP A 327 5.80 19.35 -6.49
C ASP A 327 7.03 18.47 -6.23
N ILE A 328 6.88 17.40 -5.47
CA ILE A 328 7.93 16.42 -5.17
C ILE A 328 7.70 15.05 -5.82
N PHE A 329 6.82 14.95 -6.82
CA PHE A 329 6.46 13.69 -7.48
C PHE A 329 5.99 12.61 -6.50
N ALA A 330 5.15 12.99 -5.53
CA ALA A 330 4.58 12.09 -4.52
C ALA A 330 3.09 11.78 -4.73
N ALA A 331 2.44 12.40 -5.72
CA ALA A 331 1.04 12.11 -6.03
C ALA A 331 0.85 10.70 -6.61
N CYS A 332 -0.40 10.22 -6.59
CA CYS A 332 -0.74 8.87 -7.09
C CYS A 332 -0.25 8.64 -8.53
N GLY A 333 0.45 7.53 -8.74
CA GLY A 333 1.03 7.15 -10.03
C GLY A 333 2.39 7.78 -10.36
N MET A 334 2.89 8.69 -9.53
CA MET A 334 4.15 9.42 -9.79
C MET A 334 5.38 8.79 -9.12
N LEU A 335 5.23 7.84 -8.20
CA LEU A 335 6.35 7.22 -7.51
C LEU A 335 7.21 6.38 -8.47
N SER A 336 8.52 6.61 -8.43
CA SER A 336 9.49 5.88 -9.25
C SER A 336 10.91 6.06 -8.71
N THR A 337 11.65 4.97 -8.69
CA THR A 337 13.08 4.94 -8.36
C THR A 337 13.95 4.71 -9.58
N ALA A 338 13.45 5.02 -10.79
CA ALA A 338 14.16 4.77 -12.05
C ALA A 338 15.53 5.47 -12.09
N LYS A 339 15.62 6.72 -11.61
CA LYS A 339 16.86 7.48 -11.57
C LYS A 339 17.92 6.79 -10.69
N GLN A 340 17.53 6.37 -9.50
CA GLN A 340 18.42 5.66 -8.56
C GLN A 340 18.87 4.30 -9.11
N GLN A 341 18.01 3.63 -9.87
CA GLN A 341 18.35 2.36 -10.53
C GLN A 341 19.30 2.56 -11.71
N GLU A 342 19.21 3.66 -12.46
CA GLU A 342 20.15 4.00 -13.51
C GLU A 342 21.53 4.32 -12.94
N GLU A 343 21.61 5.07 -11.85
CA GLU A 343 22.86 5.39 -11.16
C GLU A 343 23.57 4.12 -10.64
N LYS A 344 22.79 3.10 -10.23
CA LYS A 344 23.31 1.80 -9.78
C LYS A 344 23.91 0.96 -10.91
N LYS A 345 23.51 1.17 -12.15
CA LYS A 345 24.00 0.44 -13.32
C LYS A 345 25.29 1.02 -13.92
N LYS A 346 25.66 2.23 -13.52
CA LYS A 346 26.91 2.91 -13.87
C LYS A 346 28.03 2.58 -12.87
#